data_0d1fbf96ade34c093d9d9e7ad4eca7cb
#
_entry.id   0d1fbf96ade34c093d9d9e7ad4eca7cb
#
_cell.length_a   1.000
_cell.length_b   1.000
_cell.length_c   1.000
_cell.angle_alpha   90.00
_cell.angle_beta   90.00
_cell.angle_gamma   90.00
#
_symmetry.space_group_name_H-M   'P 1'
#
loop_
_entity.id
_entity.type
_entity.pdbx_description
1 polymer ?
#
loop_
_entity_poly.entity_id
_entity_poly.type
_entity_poly.pdbx_seq_one_letter_code
_entity_poly.pdbx_strand_id
1 'polypeptide(L)'
;MAPSDRKPSDRAPSARRFTPEELAAARDRLVPDVAASGLRVLFCGINPGLMSAATGHHFARPGNRFWPVLHRSGFTPRQLRPDEEAELLTYGLGITNVVARASARADELSVEEYREGGRLLAEKVARLRPQWLAVVGVTAYRLAFDDKRAKIGPQERTIGATRIWALPNPSGLNAHWSPAAMAEEYGRLRSAVVL
;
A
#
# COMPACT_ATOMS: atom_id res chain seq x y z
N MET A 1 -38.71 -40.77 8.20
CA MET A 1 -38.59 -39.70 7.19
C MET A 1 -38.14 -38.45 7.90
N ALA A 2 -36.82 -38.18 7.93
CA ALA A 2 -36.24 -37.07 8.64
C ALA A 2 -36.09 -35.88 7.70
N PRO A 3 -36.35 -34.61 8.12
CA PRO A 3 -36.15 -33.44 7.28
C PRO A 3 -34.66 -33.13 7.16
N SER A 4 -34.19 -32.94 5.93
CA SER A 4 -32.82 -32.52 5.64
C SER A 4 -32.64 -31.04 5.96
N ASP A 5 -31.86 -30.74 6.98
CA ASP A 5 -31.34 -29.39 7.27
C ASP A 5 -30.33 -28.99 6.18
N ARG A 6 -30.77 -28.20 5.22
CA ARG A 6 -29.87 -27.48 4.34
C ARG A 6 -29.37 -26.25 5.09
N LYS A 7 -28.07 -26.25 5.48
CA LYS A 7 -27.37 -25.05 5.93
C LYS A 7 -27.46 -23.95 4.85
N PRO A 8 -27.72 -22.69 5.22
CA PRO A 8 -27.62 -21.57 4.30
C PRO A 8 -26.16 -21.45 3.84
N SER A 9 -25.97 -21.38 2.52
CA SER A 9 -24.65 -21.16 1.93
C SER A 9 -24.19 -19.73 2.28
N ASP A 10 -23.14 -19.61 3.10
CA ASP A 10 -22.35 -18.39 3.29
C ASP A 10 -21.67 -18.03 1.94
N ARG A 11 -22.43 -17.46 1.02
CA ARG A 11 -21.87 -16.76 -0.13
C ARG A 11 -21.39 -15.41 0.39
N ALA A 12 -20.08 -15.24 0.46
CA ALA A 12 -19.48 -13.92 0.62
C ALA A 12 -20.14 -12.94 -0.36
N PRO A 13 -20.48 -11.71 0.07
CA PRO A 13 -21.11 -10.74 -0.82
C PRO A 13 -20.22 -10.56 -2.05
N SER A 14 -20.79 -10.71 -3.24
CA SER A 14 -20.06 -10.52 -4.48
C SER A 14 -19.53 -9.09 -4.51
N ALA A 15 -18.20 -8.94 -4.64
CA ALA A 15 -17.55 -7.64 -4.71
C ALA A 15 -18.26 -6.78 -5.79
N ARG A 16 -18.69 -5.59 -5.42
CA ARG A 16 -19.33 -4.64 -6.35
C ARG A 16 -18.45 -4.44 -7.56
N ARG A 17 -19.00 -4.66 -8.75
CA ARG A 17 -18.32 -4.32 -10.00
C ARG A 17 -18.60 -2.85 -10.34
N PHE A 18 -17.55 -2.10 -10.61
CA PHE A 18 -17.64 -0.71 -11.07
C PHE A 18 -17.61 -0.65 -12.58
N THR A 19 -18.41 0.22 -13.17
CA THR A 19 -18.35 0.51 -14.61
C THR A 19 -17.14 1.38 -14.93
N PRO A 20 -16.67 1.43 -16.19
CA PRO A 20 -15.62 2.35 -16.61
C PRO A 20 -15.93 3.81 -16.28
N GLU A 21 -17.19 4.23 -16.39
CA GLU A 21 -17.66 5.57 -16.07
C GLU A 21 -17.57 5.86 -14.57
N GLU A 22 -17.97 4.92 -13.73
CA GLU A 22 -17.85 5.05 -12.27
C GLU A 22 -16.37 5.14 -11.84
N LEU A 23 -15.48 4.38 -12.48
CA LEU A 23 -14.05 4.46 -12.23
C LEU A 23 -13.48 5.80 -12.70
N ALA A 24 -13.87 6.27 -13.88
CA ALA A 24 -13.45 7.58 -14.39
C ALA A 24 -13.91 8.73 -13.49
N ALA A 25 -15.13 8.65 -12.94
CA ALA A 25 -15.67 9.62 -12.00
C ALA A 25 -14.96 9.61 -10.62
N ALA A 26 -14.16 8.57 -10.32
CA ALA A 26 -13.35 8.50 -9.11
C ALA A 26 -11.99 9.21 -9.27
N ARG A 27 -11.63 9.67 -10.47
CA ARG A 27 -10.44 10.49 -10.70
C ARG A 27 -10.45 11.68 -9.74
N ASP A 28 -9.31 11.96 -9.17
CA ASP A 28 -9.09 13.04 -8.19
C ASP A 28 -9.74 12.84 -6.81
N ARG A 29 -10.48 11.75 -6.58
CA ARG A 29 -10.93 11.41 -5.23
C ARG A 29 -9.75 11.06 -4.35
N LEU A 30 -9.86 11.43 -3.08
CA LEU A 30 -8.86 11.09 -2.06
C LEU A 30 -9.25 9.79 -1.37
N VAL A 31 -8.24 9.00 -1.02
CA VAL A 31 -8.37 7.83 -0.14
C VAL A 31 -7.74 8.20 1.19
N PRO A 32 -8.48 8.19 2.30
CA PRO A 32 -7.93 8.53 3.61
C PRO A 32 -6.78 7.60 3.99
N ASP A 33 -5.73 8.14 4.62
CA ASP A 33 -4.66 7.33 5.17
C ASP A 33 -5.18 6.38 6.26
N VAL A 34 -4.62 5.19 6.32
CA VAL A 34 -4.73 4.31 7.49
C VAL A 34 -3.48 4.53 8.33
N ALA A 35 -3.52 5.46 9.27
CA ALA A 35 -2.31 5.88 9.96
C ALA A 35 -2.59 6.27 11.43
N ALA A 36 -1.58 6.05 12.26
CA ALA A 36 -1.51 6.45 13.67
C ALA A 36 -0.08 6.84 14.02
N SER A 37 0.12 7.46 15.17
CA SER A 37 1.45 7.77 15.67
C SER A 37 2.17 6.50 16.15
N GLY A 38 3.48 6.44 15.96
CA GLY A 38 4.33 5.37 16.50
C GLY A 38 4.14 3.99 15.87
N LEU A 39 3.66 3.93 14.63
CA LEU A 39 3.55 2.67 13.89
C LEU A 39 4.91 1.99 13.74
N ARG A 40 4.91 0.67 13.65
CA ARG A 40 6.10 -0.11 13.30
C ARG A 40 6.49 0.13 11.85
N VAL A 41 5.52 0.07 10.94
CA VAL A 41 5.71 0.33 9.51
C VAL A 41 4.55 1.15 8.96
N LEU A 42 4.87 2.23 8.28
CA LEU A 42 3.95 2.97 7.43
C LEU A 42 4.28 2.62 5.98
N PHE A 43 3.44 1.83 5.34
CA PHE A 43 3.55 1.53 3.91
C PHE A 43 3.09 2.74 3.10
N CYS A 44 3.83 3.07 2.06
CA CYS A 44 3.55 4.23 1.23
C CYS A 44 3.42 3.83 -0.23
N GLY A 45 2.21 3.82 -0.76
CA GLY A 45 1.94 3.64 -2.18
C GLY A 45 2.36 4.85 -3.01
N ILE A 46 2.28 4.72 -4.32
CA ILE A 46 2.57 5.81 -5.26
C ILE A 46 1.44 6.84 -5.17
N ASN A 47 0.25 6.44 -5.58
CA ASN A 47 -0.99 7.19 -5.47
C ASN A 47 -2.18 6.23 -5.55
N PRO A 48 -3.39 6.62 -5.16
CA PRO A 48 -4.56 5.78 -5.34
C PRO A 48 -4.82 5.50 -6.82
N GLY A 49 -5.03 4.23 -7.18
CA GLY A 49 -5.62 3.88 -8.47
C GLY A 49 -7.12 4.19 -8.47
N LEU A 50 -7.75 4.24 -9.64
CA LEU A 50 -9.19 4.57 -9.75
C LEU A 50 -10.08 3.60 -8.96
N MET A 51 -9.73 2.31 -8.91
CA MET A 51 -10.46 1.34 -8.09
C MET A 51 -10.34 1.66 -6.59
N SER A 52 -9.17 2.03 -6.12
CA SER A 52 -8.96 2.44 -4.73
C SER A 52 -9.75 3.70 -4.40
N ALA A 53 -9.76 4.67 -5.30
CA ALA A 53 -10.54 5.90 -5.14
C ALA A 53 -12.06 5.65 -5.19
N ALA A 54 -12.53 4.72 -6.03
CA ALA A 54 -13.94 4.37 -6.14
C ALA A 54 -14.46 3.60 -4.92
N THR A 55 -13.61 2.74 -4.32
CA THR A 55 -13.96 1.95 -3.13
C THR A 55 -13.67 2.69 -1.82
N GLY A 56 -12.76 3.67 -1.83
CA GLY A 56 -12.25 4.32 -0.62
C GLY A 56 -11.20 3.49 0.13
N HIS A 57 -10.63 2.44 -0.49
CA HIS A 57 -9.70 1.51 0.14
C HIS A 57 -8.39 1.38 -0.63
N HIS A 58 -7.28 1.23 0.09
CA HIS A 58 -5.95 1.13 -0.50
C HIS A 58 -5.74 -0.22 -1.20
N PHE A 59 -4.98 -0.18 -2.32
CA PHE A 59 -4.60 -1.36 -3.09
C PHE A 59 -5.79 -2.26 -3.50
N ALA A 60 -6.94 -1.63 -3.79
CA ALA A 60 -8.20 -2.33 -4.03
C ALA A 60 -8.35 -2.90 -5.45
N ARG A 61 -7.43 -2.58 -6.38
CA ARG A 61 -7.51 -3.13 -7.74
C ARG A 61 -7.38 -4.65 -7.72
N PRO A 62 -8.30 -5.40 -8.36
CA PRO A 62 -8.15 -6.84 -8.56
C PRO A 62 -6.79 -7.17 -9.18
N GLY A 63 -6.09 -8.18 -8.63
CA GLY A 63 -4.74 -8.55 -9.05
C GLY A 63 -3.61 -7.72 -8.42
N ASN A 64 -3.90 -6.70 -7.60
CA ASN A 64 -2.87 -6.07 -6.78
C ASN A 64 -2.35 -7.08 -5.75
N ARG A 65 -1.03 -7.16 -5.60
CA ARG A 65 -0.36 -8.17 -4.78
C ARG A 65 -0.08 -7.70 -3.35
N PHE A 66 -0.40 -6.45 -2.99
CA PHE A 66 -0.07 -5.91 -1.67
C PHE A 66 -0.62 -6.79 -0.53
N TRP A 67 -1.91 -7.05 -0.53
CA TRP A 67 -2.56 -7.82 0.54
C TRP A 67 -2.06 -9.27 0.65
N PRO A 68 -1.96 -10.04 -0.46
CA PRO A 68 -1.36 -11.38 -0.42
C PRO A 68 0.10 -11.38 0.03
N VAL A 69 0.91 -10.43 -0.46
CA VAL A 69 2.33 -10.34 -0.13
C VAL A 69 2.52 -9.95 1.33
N LEU A 70 1.72 -9.02 1.85
CA LEU A 70 1.76 -8.60 3.25
C LEU A 70 1.52 -9.78 4.20
N HIS A 71 0.54 -10.64 3.89
CA HIS A 71 0.30 -11.86 4.65
C HIS A 71 1.43 -12.88 4.49
N ARG A 72 1.84 -13.17 3.24
CA ARG A 72 2.89 -14.16 2.95
C ARG A 72 4.24 -13.80 3.56
N SER A 73 4.54 -12.53 3.70
CA SER A 73 5.75 -12.03 4.38
C SER A 73 5.63 -12.03 5.90
N GLY A 74 4.47 -12.40 6.46
CA GLY A 74 4.24 -12.55 7.89
C GLY A 74 3.92 -11.26 8.65
N PHE A 75 3.60 -10.16 7.96
CA PHE A 75 3.16 -8.93 8.61
C PHE A 75 1.77 -9.05 9.25
N THR A 76 0.90 -9.88 8.67
CA THR A 76 -0.46 -10.12 9.17
C THR A 76 -0.69 -11.63 9.37
N PRO A 77 -1.46 -12.04 10.39
CA PRO A 77 -1.71 -13.46 10.67
C PRO A 77 -2.62 -14.13 9.62
N ARG A 78 -3.38 -13.33 8.89
CA ARG A 78 -4.24 -13.74 7.77
C ARG A 78 -4.15 -12.75 6.62
N GLN A 79 -4.59 -13.15 5.46
CA GLN A 79 -4.73 -12.22 4.34
C GLN A 79 -5.94 -11.32 4.56
N LEU A 80 -5.70 -10.02 4.69
CA LEU A 80 -6.75 -9.01 4.76
C LEU A 80 -7.28 -8.67 3.36
N ARG A 81 -8.52 -8.23 3.30
CA ARG A 81 -9.10 -7.57 2.14
C ARG A 81 -8.91 -6.05 2.24
N PRO A 82 -8.99 -5.31 1.12
CA PRO A 82 -8.90 -3.84 1.15
C PRO A 82 -9.89 -3.18 2.12
N ASP A 83 -11.12 -3.69 2.22
CA ASP A 83 -12.15 -3.17 3.14
C ASP A 83 -11.89 -3.48 4.63
N GLU A 84 -10.88 -4.29 4.92
CA GLU A 84 -10.40 -4.61 6.27
C GLU A 84 -9.14 -3.81 6.65
N GLU A 85 -8.74 -2.83 5.85
CA GLU A 85 -7.47 -2.10 5.99
C GLU A 85 -7.27 -1.44 7.37
N ALA A 86 -8.35 -1.05 8.05
CA ALA A 86 -8.28 -0.46 9.39
C ALA A 86 -7.69 -1.44 10.42
N GLU A 87 -7.81 -2.77 10.20
CA GLU A 87 -7.23 -3.78 11.09
C GLU A 87 -5.69 -3.70 11.13
N LEU A 88 -5.05 -3.14 10.11
CA LEU A 88 -3.59 -2.94 10.09
C LEU A 88 -3.07 -2.19 11.32
N LEU A 89 -3.82 -1.24 11.83
CA LEU A 89 -3.44 -0.46 13.00
C LEU A 89 -3.23 -1.34 14.24
N THR A 90 -3.96 -2.43 14.37
CA THR A 90 -3.81 -3.38 15.49
C THR A 90 -2.48 -4.13 15.44
N TYR A 91 -1.87 -4.22 14.25
CA TYR A 91 -0.55 -4.82 14.04
C TYR A 91 0.59 -3.78 14.04
N GLY A 92 0.28 -2.51 14.34
CA GLY A 92 1.25 -1.41 14.24
C GLY A 92 1.64 -1.07 12.81
N LEU A 93 0.77 -1.35 11.86
CA LEU A 93 0.96 -1.09 10.44
C LEU A 93 0.00 0.00 9.96
N GLY A 94 0.40 0.71 8.91
CA GLY A 94 -0.45 1.70 8.27
C GLY A 94 -0.18 1.84 6.79
N ILE A 95 -1.02 2.61 6.11
CA ILE A 95 -0.91 2.89 4.67
C ILE A 95 -1.12 4.38 4.41
N THR A 96 -0.28 4.93 3.55
CA THR A 96 -0.40 6.26 2.94
C THR A 96 0.03 6.22 1.47
N ASN A 97 0.08 7.35 0.80
CA ASN A 97 0.59 7.49 -0.57
C ASN A 97 1.54 8.68 -0.68
N VAL A 98 2.46 8.63 -1.66
CA VAL A 98 3.32 9.77 -2.00
C VAL A 98 2.46 10.91 -2.55
N VAL A 99 1.59 10.62 -3.53
CA VAL A 99 0.68 11.58 -4.14
C VAL A 99 -0.76 11.22 -3.75
N ALA A 100 -1.51 12.20 -3.26
CA ALA A 100 -2.85 11.96 -2.74
C ALA A 100 -3.91 11.79 -3.85
N ARG A 101 -3.72 12.44 -5.01
CA ARG A 101 -4.70 12.39 -6.08
C ARG A 101 -4.71 11.03 -6.80
N ALA A 102 -5.91 10.53 -7.08
CA ALA A 102 -6.10 9.30 -7.84
C ALA A 102 -5.84 9.49 -9.33
N SER A 103 -5.30 8.44 -9.97
CA SER A 103 -5.14 8.38 -11.42
C SER A 103 -5.32 6.95 -11.93
N ALA A 104 -5.56 6.81 -13.24
CA ALA A 104 -5.64 5.48 -13.85
C ALA A 104 -4.28 4.77 -13.86
N ARG A 105 -3.19 5.54 -14.02
CA ARG A 105 -1.82 5.06 -14.11
C ARG A 105 -0.88 6.02 -13.38
N ALA A 106 0.19 5.48 -12.81
CA ALA A 106 1.20 6.25 -12.08
C ALA A 106 2.02 7.18 -13.01
N ASP A 107 2.12 6.87 -14.31
CA ASP A 107 2.82 7.71 -15.29
C ASP A 107 2.03 8.96 -15.72
N GLU A 108 0.80 9.12 -15.25
CA GLU A 108 0.04 10.36 -15.35
C GLU A 108 0.48 11.42 -14.34
N LEU A 109 1.31 11.05 -13.35
CA LEU A 109 1.83 11.95 -12.35
C LEU A 109 3.10 12.64 -12.87
N SER A 110 3.20 13.95 -12.67
CA SER A 110 4.40 14.72 -13.00
C SER A 110 5.51 14.51 -11.97
N VAL A 111 6.75 14.82 -12.37
CA VAL A 111 7.90 14.80 -11.45
C VAL A 111 7.69 15.78 -10.29
N GLU A 112 7.06 16.92 -10.56
CA GLU A 112 6.74 17.94 -9.57
C GLU A 112 5.75 17.43 -8.53
N GLU A 113 4.73 16.64 -8.94
CA GLU A 113 3.80 15.99 -8.01
C GLU A 113 4.51 14.99 -7.10
N TYR A 114 5.48 14.23 -7.63
CA TYR A 114 6.29 13.33 -6.79
C TYR A 114 7.16 14.09 -5.80
N ARG A 115 7.79 15.18 -6.22
CA ARG A 115 8.66 16.01 -5.34
C ARG A 115 7.85 16.66 -4.23
N GLU A 116 6.73 17.26 -4.56
CA GLU A 116 5.84 17.87 -3.57
C GLU A 116 5.23 16.80 -2.65
N GLY A 117 4.80 15.68 -3.21
CA GLY A 117 4.34 14.53 -2.44
C GLY A 117 5.41 14.01 -1.48
N GLY A 118 6.66 13.93 -1.91
CA GLY A 118 7.79 13.55 -1.06
C GLY A 118 8.03 14.52 0.09
N ARG A 119 7.90 15.83 -0.16
CA ARG A 119 8.00 16.87 0.88
C ARG A 119 6.88 16.72 1.93
N LEU A 120 5.63 16.59 1.48
CA LEU A 120 4.47 16.40 2.36
C LEU A 120 4.54 15.07 3.12
N LEU A 121 5.02 14.00 2.46
CA LEU A 121 5.25 12.71 3.10
C LEU A 121 6.29 12.81 4.22
N ALA A 122 7.38 13.55 4.00
CA ALA A 122 8.41 13.76 5.03
C ALA A 122 7.84 14.47 6.26
N GLU A 123 7.01 15.50 6.07
CA GLU A 123 6.32 16.20 7.17
C GLU A 123 5.35 15.27 7.92
N LYS A 124 4.58 14.45 7.18
CA LYS A 124 3.68 13.45 7.74
C LYS A 124 4.44 12.44 8.60
N VAL A 125 5.53 11.90 8.07
CA VAL A 125 6.38 10.92 8.76
C VAL A 125 7.03 11.53 10.00
N ALA A 126 7.52 12.76 9.93
CA ALA A 126 8.09 13.46 11.08
C ALA A 126 7.07 13.64 12.21
N ARG A 127 5.80 13.85 11.87
CA ARG A 127 4.70 13.96 12.84
C ARG A 127 4.29 12.61 13.41
N LEU A 128 4.11 11.59 12.57
CA LEU A 128 3.62 10.26 12.95
C LEU A 128 4.70 9.38 13.59
N ARG A 129 5.96 9.60 13.24
CA ARG A 129 7.14 8.90 13.77
C ARG A 129 7.03 7.38 13.71
N PRO A 130 6.70 6.76 12.55
CA PRO A 130 6.79 5.32 12.43
C PRO A 130 8.25 4.87 12.57
N GLN A 131 8.50 3.62 12.97
CA GLN A 131 9.86 3.08 12.98
C GLN A 131 10.42 2.98 11.55
N TRP A 132 9.58 2.55 10.61
CA TRP A 132 9.92 2.43 9.20
C TRP A 132 8.87 3.09 8.30
N LEU A 133 9.35 3.79 7.29
CA LEU A 133 8.59 4.16 6.10
C LEU A 133 8.94 3.18 4.99
N ALA A 134 7.98 2.42 4.50
CA ALA A 134 8.15 1.45 3.42
C ALA A 134 7.53 1.96 2.13
N VAL A 135 8.34 2.52 1.22
CA VAL A 135 7.84 3.04 -0.07
C VAL A 135 7.73 1.90 -1.07
N VAL A 136 6.50 1.59 -1.52
CA VAL A 136 6.21 0.48 -2.42
C VAL A 136 6.34 0.90 -3.89
N GLY A 137 7.56 0.91 -4.36
CA GLY A 137 7.98 1.32 -5.69
C GLY A 137 9.26 2.15 -5.66
N VAL A 138 10.40 1.55 -6.04
CA VAL A 138 11.69 2.26 -6.01
C VAL A 138 11.72 3.48 -6.93
N THR A 139 10.99 3.46 -8.04
CA THR A 139 10.88 4.61 -8.94
C THR A 139 10.16 5.78 -8.25
N ALA A 140 9.08 5.50 -7.52
CA ALA A 140 8.39 6.53 -6.73
C ALA A 140 9.30 7.12 -5.65
N TYR A 141 10.07 6.28 -4.97
CA TYR A 141 11.07 6.74 -4.00
C TYR A 141 12.09 7.67 -4.64
N ARG A 142 12.67 7.25 -5.79
CA ARG A 142 13.67 8.05 -6.54
C ARG A 142 13.15 9.43 -6.90
N LEU A 143 11.90 9.51 -7.36
CA LEU A 143 11.28 10.77 -7.77
C LEU A 143 10.89 11.64 -6.56
N ALA A 144 10.34 11.04 -5.51
CA ALA A 144 9.87 11.74 -4.32
C ALA A 144 11.03 12.35 -3.50
N PHE A 145 12.17 11.66 -3.45
CA PHE A 145 13.33 12.06 -2.63
C PHE A 145 14.55 12.48 -3.43
N ASP A 146 14.43 12.61 -4.75
CA ASP A 146 15.50 12.98 -5.69
C ASP A 146 16.77 12.12 -5.54
N ASP A 147 16.58 10.81 -5.35
CA ASP A 147 17.67 9.83 -5.25
C ASP A 147 17.64 8.85 -6.42
N LYS A 148 18.25 9.24 -7.54
CA LYS A 148 18.26 8.46 -8.78
C LYS A 148 19.00 7.11 -8.66
N ARG A 149 19.83 6.93 -7.63
CA ARG A 149 20.63 5.72 -7.42
C ARG A 149 20.03 4.75 -6.43
N ALA A 150 18.94 5.11 -5.78
CA ALA A 150 18.26 4.24 -4.82
C ALA A 150 17.93 2.87 -5.44
N LYS A 151 18.08 1.83 -4.64
CA LYS A 151 17.76 0.43 -4.99
C LYS A 151 16.71 -0.12 -4.01
N ILE A 152 16.11 -1.25 -4.36
CA ILE A 152 15.28 -2.01 -3.43
C ILE A 152 16.09 -2.37 -2.18
N GLY A 153 15.48 -2.23 -1.02
CA GLY A 153 16.10 -2.47 0.27
C GLY A 153 16.13 -1.24 1.18
N PRO A 154 16.88 -1.29 2.29
CA PRO A 154 17.03 -0.18 3.21
C PRO A 154 17.77 0.98 2.53
N GLN A 155 17.34 2.20 2.84
CA GLN A 155 17.94 3.43 2.34
C GLN A 155 18.80 4.06 3.43
N GLU A 156 19.85 4.80 3.01
CA GLU A 156 20.70 5.56 3.95
C GLU A 156 19.96 6.77 4.53
N ARG A 157 19.06 7.38 3.74
CA ARG A 157 18.23 8.50 4.18
C ARG A 157 17.29 8.08 5.30
N THR A 158 17.12 8.98 6.27
CA THR A 158 16.11 8.88 7.33
C THR A 158 15.25 10.14 7.38
N ILE A 159 14.12 10.07 8.06
CA ILE A 159 13.29 11.22 8.39
C ILE A 159 13.18 11.25 9.92
N GLY A 160 13.99 12.09 10.56
CA GLY A 160 14.18 12.00 12.01
C GLY A 160 14.72 10.63 12.39
N ALA A 161 14.04 9.94 13.31
CA ALA A 161 14.36 8.56 13.71
C ALA A 161 13.75 7.49 12.79
N THR A 162 12.87 7.86 11.86
CA THR A 162 12.24 6.92 10.94
C THR A 162 13.23 6.48 9.86
N ARG A 163 13.44 5.17 9.77
CA ARG A 163 14.24 4.54 8.71
C ARG A 163 13.38 4.33 7.47
N ILE A 164 14.01 4.25 6.29
CA ILE A 164 13.27 4.09 5.03
C ILE A 164 13.68 2.79 4.34
N TRP A 165 12.69 2.09 3.78
CA TRP A 165 12.88 0.91 2.94
C TRP A 165 12.15 1.10 1.62
N ALA A 166 12.84 0.92 0.50
CA ALA A 166 12.20 0.87 -0.81
C ALA A 166 11.84 -0.58 -1.15
N LEU A 167 10.57 -0.83 -1.42
CA LEU A 167 10.02 -2.15 -1.75
C LEU A 167 9.63 -2.25 -3.23
N PRO A 168 9.52 -3.46 -3.78
CA PRO A 168 8.94 -3.66 -5.09
C PRO A 168 7.49 -3.17 -5.15
N ASN A 169 7.10 -2.57 -6.27
CA ASN A 169 5.72 -2.16 -6.51
C ASN A 169 4.81 -3.40 -6.59
N PRO A 170 3.76 -3.51 -5.76
CA PRO A 170 2.86 -4.66 -5.71
C PRO A 170 1.83 -4.70 -6.84
N SER A 171 1.90 -3.80 -7.81
CA SER A 171 1.04 -3.82 -8.99
C SER A 171 1.06 -5.19 -9.67
N GLY A 172 -0.12 -5.72 -10.01
CA GLY A 172 -0.24 -6.94 -10.81
C GLY A 172 0.40 -6.86 -12.19
N LEU A 173 0.68 -5.65 -12.68
CA LEU A 173 1.37 -5.38 -13.94
C LEU A 173 2.91 -5.44 -13.83
N ASN A 174 3.44 -5.56 -12.60
CA ASN A 174 4.88 -5.66 -12.39
C ASN A 174 5.38 -7.07 -12.78
N ALA A 175 5.96 -7.18 -13.98
CA ALA A 175 6.50 -8.44 -14.50
C ALA A 175 7.89 -8.80 -13.96
N HIS A 176 8.62 -7.83 -13.35
CA HIS A 176 10.00 -8.02 -12.89
C HIS A 176 10.10 -8.77 -11.55
N TRP A 177 9.02 -8.82 -10.79
CA TRP A 177 8.98 -9.44 -9.47
C TRP A 177 7.91 -10.54 -9.43
N SER A 178 8.31 -11.76 -9.12
CA SER A 178 7.35 -12.81 -8.79
C SER A 178 6.69 -12.53 -7.43
N PRO A 179 5.48 -13.05 -7.18
CA PRO A 179 4.87 -12.93 -5.85
C PRO A 179 5.73 -13.50 -4.72
N ALA A 180 6.49 -14.57 -4.97
CA ALA A 180 7.39 -15.17 -4.00
C ALA A 180 8.58 -14.26 -3.69
N ALA A 181 9.30 -13.76 -4.70
CA ALA A 181 10.42 -12.85 -4.52
C ALA A 181 10.00 -11.54 -3.84
N MET A 182 8.78 -11.06 -4.16
CA MET A 182 8.22 -9.89 -3.51
C MET A 182 7.95 -10.15 -2.03
N ALA A 183 7.38 -11.31 -1.69
CA ALA A 183 7.13 -11.69 -0.29
C ALA A 183 8.44 -11.86 0.51
N GLU A 184 9.51 -12.36 -0.12
CA GLU A 184 10.84 -12.44 0.50
C GLU A 184 11.38 -11.06 0.84
N GLU A 185 11.28 -10.08 -0.08
CA GLU A 185 11.78 -8.72 0.16
C GLU A 185 10.98 -8.01 1.26
N TYR A 186 9.64 -8.17 1.28
CA TYR A 186 8.81 -7.67 2.37
C TYR A 186 9.16 -8.37 3.70
N GLY A 187 9.49 -9.67 3.65
CA GLY A 187 9.95 -10.44 4.80
C GLY A 187 11.28 -9.94 5.37
N ARG A 188 12.20 -9.47 4.51
CA ARG A 188 13.45 -8.83 4.94
C ARG A 188 13.18 -7.55 5.73
N LEU A 189 12.26 -6.69 5.25
CA LEU A 189 11.82 -5.53 6.02
C LEU A 189 11.22 -5.97 7.36
N ARG A 190 10.32 -6.96 7.35
CA ARG A 190 9.70 -7.46 8.59
C ARG A 190 10.74 -7.90 9.62
N SER A 191 11.80 -8.57 9.17
CA SER A 191 12.89 -9.02 10.05
C SER A 191 13.70 -7.86 10.63
N ALA A 192 13.70 -6.70 9.98
CA ALA A 192 14.36 -5.49 10.46
C ALA A 192 13.49 -4.67 11.44
N VAL A 193 12.19 -4.96 11.51
CA VAL A 193 11.27 -4.30 12.44
C VAL A 193 11.50 -4.87 13.85
N VAL A 194 11.84 -4.00 14.79
CA VAL A 194 11.96 -4.39 16.20
C VAL A 194 10.54 -4.56 16.78
N LEU A 195 10.28 -5.71 17.37
CA LEU A 195 9.01 -6.05 18.02
C LEU A 195 8.89 -5.38 19.38
#